data_3aaba8477d647e71264338b30c805355
#
_entry.id   3aaba8477d647e71264338b30c805355
#
_cell.length_a   1.000
_cell.length_b   1.000
_cell.length_c   1.000
_cell.angle_alpha   90.00
_cell.angle_beta   90.00
_cell.angle_gamma   90.00
#
_symmetry.space_group_name_H-M   'P 1'
#
loop_
_entity.id
_entity.type
_entity.pdbx_description
1 polymer ?
#
loop_
_entity_poly.entity_id
_entity_poly.type
_entity_poly.pdbx_seq_one_letter_code
_entity_poly.pdbx_strand_id
1 'polypeptide(L)'
;MIQGPLVAVVAGIIYYVSTEGNAKWGISTDHLVSVPVPEDMASFFGQFSFPNFSAIGNPDIWITGFTIALVASLETLLCVEATDKLDPEKRVTPTNRELVAQGVGNMFSGMIGGLPVTQVIVRSSANIQSGGKSKMSAIIHGFFLLISVMLIPTLLNMIPLSVLAAVLFIVGYKLAKPALFKTMYNLGWKQFVPFIVTIVGIVFTDLLVGIGLGLAVGIVVILIKSYQNSHFLHIQDKSNGKHRILMTLAEEVTFFNKGAILKELDALPENSYLELDVRKTRYLDNDIIEILEDFSEKAKNRGIDIKLISERGIVENPPSYIEFFNLRPKTA
;
A
#
# COMPACT_ATOMS: atom_id res chain seq x y z
N MET A 1 18.04 26.86 -13.13
CA MET A 1 17.23 27.33 -11.96
C MET A 1 17.91 26.85 -10.69
N ILE A 2 18.24 27.76 -9.76
CA ILE A 2 18.81 27.37 -8.46
C ILE A 2 17.69 26.80 -7.59
N GLN A 3 17.91 25.63 -7.00
CA GLN A 3 16.89 24.98 -6.18
C GLN A 3 16.75 25.66 -4.81
N GLY A 4 15.51 25.91 -4.36
CA GLY A 4 15.21 26.60 -3.09
C GLY A 4 15.91 25.99 -1.86
N PRO A 5 15.94 24.67 -1.67
CA PRO A 5 16.68 24.03 -0.57
C PRO A 5 18.16 24.37 -0.54
N LEU A 6 18.82 24.45 -1.70
CA LEU A 6 20.24 24.83 -1.78
C LEU A 6 20.45 26.28 -1.31
N VAL A 7 19.58 27.18 -1.75
CA VAL A 7 19.64 28.61 -1.32
C VAL A 7 19.44 28.70 0.20
N ALA A 8 18.51 27.95 0.76
CA ALA A 8 18.26 27.96 2.21
C ALA A 8 19.48 27.45 3.00
N VAL A 9 20.14 26.38 2.53
CA VAL A 9 21.35 25.84 3.17
C VAL A 9 22.50 26.85 3.11
N VAL A 10 22.75 27.45 1.94
CA VAL A 10 23.82 28.45 1.78
C VAL A 10 23.54 29.69 2.66
N ALA A 11 22.29 30.16 2.66
CA ALA A 11 21.90 31.29 3.54
C ALA A 11 22.07 30.95 5.02
N GLY A 12 21.74 29.73 5.43
CA GLY A 12 21.95 29.26 6.79
C GLY A 12 23.41 29.20 7.22
N ILE A 13 24.30 28.73 6.34
CA ILE A 13 25.74 28.71 6.59
C ILE A 13 26.27 30.19 6.71
N ILE A 14 25.87 31.08 5.79
CA ILE A 14 26.26 32.46 5.83
C ILE A 14 25.79 33.11 7.14
N TYR A 15 24.55 32.84 7.56
CA TYR A 15 24.03 33.35 8.82
C TYR A 15 24.84 32.85 10.02
N TYR A 16 25.15 31.56 10.08
CA TYR A 16 25.96 30.97 11.15
C TYR A 16 27.32 31.62 11.24
N VAL A 17 28.05 31.71 10.11
CA VAL A 17 29.40 32.36 10.07
C VAL A 17 29.32 33.83 10.44
N SER A 18 28.28 34.58 10.04
CA SER A 18 28.13 36.01 10.34
C SER A 18 27.76 36.30 11.80
N THR A 19 27.19 35.33 12.50
CA THR A 19 26.72 35.47 13.88
C THR A 19 27.55 34.66 14.88
N GLU A 20 28.62 34.05 14.43
CA GLU A 20 29.55 33.27 15.27
C GLU A 20 30.13 34.15 16.40
N GLY A 21 30.05 33.63 17.64
CA GLY A 21 30.51 34.38 18.82
C GLY A 21 29.52 35.45 19.36
N ASN A 22 28.38 35.67 18.74
CA ASN A 22 27.35 36.56 19.24
C ASN A 22 26.46 35.90 20.26
N ALA A 23 26.49 36.31 21.52
CA ALA A 23 25.72 35.67 22.61
C ALA A 23 24.19 35.74 22.43
N LYS A 24 23.66 36.64 21.61
CA LYS A 24 22.20 36.84 21.41
C LYS A 24 21.67 36.21 20.12
N TRP A 25 22.46 36.21 19.06
CA TRP A 25 22.05 35.78 17.72
C TRP A 25 22.84 34.60 17.16
N GLY A 26 23.90 34.20 17.86
CA GLY A 26 24.72 33.02 17.48
C GLY A 26 23.96 31.73 17.63
N ILE A 27 24.23 30.78 16.74
CA ILE A 27 23.70 29.42 16.81
C ILE A 27 24.69 28.57 17.59
N SER A 28 24.22 27.87 18.64
CA SER A 28 25.02 26.91 19.39
C SER A 28 25.42 25.74 18.51
N THR A 29 26.60 25.16 18.74
CA THR A 29 27.13 23.99 18.02
C THR A 29 26.20 22.78 18.11
N ASP A 30 25.42 22.65 19.18
CA ASP A 30 24.43 21.57 19.36
C ASP A 30 23.26 21.66 18.35
N HIS A 31 23.06 22.82 17.72
CA HIS A 31 22.05 23.06 16.71
C HIS A 31 22.60 22.99 15.27
N LEU A 32 23.81 22.54 15.11
CA LEU A 32 24.45 22.32 13.80
C LEU A 32 24.46 20.83 13.44
N VAL A 33 24.63 20.56 12.16
CA VAL A 33 24.90 19.19 11.68
C VAL A 33 26.22 18.70 12.26
N SER A 34 26.27 17.47 12.70
CA SER A 34 27.46 16.80 13.24
C SER A 34 27.84 15.60 12.40
N VAL A 35 28.70 15.84 11.44
CA VAL A 35 29.33 14.78 10.62
C VAL A 35 30.75 14.55 11.17
N PRO A 36 31.18 13.28 11.40
CA PRO A 36 32.55 13.00 11.79
C PRO A 36 33.55 13.60 10.80
N VAL A 37 34.54 14.31 11.31
CA VAL A 37 35.61 14.92 10.47
C VAL A 37 36.83 14.00 10.57
N PRO A 38 37.12 13.21 9.54
CA PRO A 38 38.33 12.38 9.53
C PRO A 38 39.57 13.25 9.35
N GLU A 39 40.60 13.03 10.16
CA GLU A 39 41.89 13.75 10.06
C GLU A 39 42.72 13.21 8.89
N ASP A 40 42.57 11.92 8.60
CA ASP A 40 43.29 11.22 7.54
C ASP A 40 42.42 10.09 6.92
N MET A 41 42.93 9.43 5.90
CA MET A 41 42.24 8.31 5.23
C MET A 41 42.10 7.10 6.16
N ALA A 42 42.99 6.90 7.09
CA ALA A 42 42.93 5.78 8.03
C ALA A 42 41.79 5.98 9.03
N SER A 43 41.63 7.21 9.56
CA SER A 43 40.51 7.58 10.44
C SER A 43 39.17 7.54 9.72
N PHE A 44 39.11 7.87 8.42
CA PHE A 44 37.92 7.71 7.61
C PHE A 44 37.48 6.26 7.53
N PHE A 45 38.40 5.34 7.19
CA PHE A 45 38.08 3.92 7.14
C PHE A 45 37.85 3.31 8.52
N GLY A 46 38.43 3.88 9.57
CA GLY A 46 38.19 3.49 10.96
C GLY A 46 36.77 3.75 11.48
N GLN A 47 35.99 4.59 10.78
CA GLN A 47 34.59 4.86 11.12
C GLN A 47 33.63 3.73 10.66
N PHE A 48 34.06 2.84 9.81
CA PHE A 48 33.24 1.71 9.39
C PHE A 48 33.10 0.69 10.52
N SER A 49 31.86 0.31 10.80
CA SER A 49 31.53 -0.72 11.79
C SER A 49 31.17 -2.01 11.09
N PHE A 50 31.83 -3.10 11.49
CA PHE A 50 31.50 -4.43 10.96
C PHE A 50 30.48 -5.13 11.83
N PRO A 51 29.63 -6.02 11.26
CA PRO A 51 28.62 -6.75 12.02
C PRO A 51 29.25 -7.62 13.12
N ASN A 52 28.65 -7.60 14.30
CA ASN A 52 29.01 -8.51 15.37
C ASN A 52 28.25 -9.84 15.21
N PHE A 53 28.88 -10.80 14.55
CA PHE A 53 28.28 -12.11 14.29
C PHE A 53 28.07 -12.95 15.56
N SER A 54 28.73 -12.64 16.69
CA SER A 54 28.50 -13.35 17.96
C SER A 54 27.09 -13.10 18.52
N ALA A 55 26.45 -12.01 18.11
CA ALA A 55 25.11 -11.66 18.56
C ALA A 55 23.98 -12.31 17.71
N ILE A 56 24.30 -13.15 16.72
CA ILE A 56 23.33 -13.77 15.79
C ILE A 56 22.29 -14.64 16.50
N GLY A 57 22.59 -15.14 17.69
CA GLY A 57 21.65 -15.89 18.54
C GLY A 57 20.61 -15.03 19.26
N ASN A 58 20.69 -13.70 19.21
CA ASN A 58 19.71 -12.81 19.83
C ASN A 58 18.44 -12.70 18.96
N PRO A 59 17.26 -13.10 19.49
CA PRO A 59 15.99 -13.01 18.75
C PRO A 59 15.64 -11.59 18.29
N ASP A 60 16.01 -10.56 19.05
CA ASP A 60 15.70 -9.17 18.77
C ASP A 60 16.33 -8.70 17.45
N ILE A 61 17.50 -9.24 17.10
CA ILE A 61 18.17 -8.93 15.82
C ILE A 61 17.32 -9.42 14.65
N TRP A 62 16.77 -10.62 14.75
CA TRP A 62 15.93 -11.20 13.70
C TRP A 62 14.60 -10.48 13.57
N ILE A 63 13.96 -10.15 14.71
CA ILE A 63 12.71 -9.38 14.74
C ILE A 63 12.92 -8.00 14.12
N THR A 64 13.98 -7.30 14.56
CA THR A 64 14.31 -5.97 14.03
C THR A 64 14.67 -6.04 12.54
N GLY A 65 15.50 -7.00 12.15
CA GLY A 65 15.88 -7.21 10.75
C GLY A 65 14.68 -7.50 9.85
N PHE A 66 13.76 -8.36 10.27
CA PHE A 66 12.52 -8.66 9.55
C PHE A 66 11.62 -7.42 9.45
N THR A 67 11.46 -6.67 10.55
CA THR A 67 10.68 -5.44 10.59
C THR A 67 11.23 -4.40 9.62
N ILE A 68 12.55 -4.16 9.65
CA ILE A 68 13.20 -3.24 8.72
C ILE A 68 13.03 -3.70 7.27
N ALA A 69 13.21 -4.99 6.98
CA ALA A 69 13.06 -5.53 5.64
C ALA A 69 11.63 -5.35 5.11
N LEU A 70 10.61 -5.59 5.95
CA LEU A 70 9.21 -5.43 5.60
C LEU A 70 8.86 -3.97 5.34
N VAL A 71 9.23 -3.06 6.25
CA VAL A 71 8.99 -1.62 6.10
C VAL A 71 9.70 -1.06 4.87
N ALA A 72 10.98 -1.38 4.70
CA ALA A 72 11.78 -0.92 3.56
C ALA A 72 11.22 -1.41 2.22
N SER A 73 10.73 -2.66 2.17
CA SER A 73 10.12 -3.23 0.96
C SER A 73 8.81 -2.55 0.62
N LEU A 74 7.92 -2.33 1.61
CA LEU A 74 6.64 -1.63 1.41
C LEU A 74 6.87 -0.19 0.96
N GLU A 75 7.77 0.54 1.64
CA GLU A 75 8.10 1.91 1.28
C GLU A 75 8.63 2.01 -0.15
N THR A 76 9.56 1.14 -0.52
CA THR A 76 10.11 1.10 -1.88
C THR A 76 9.03 0.83 -2.92
N LEU A 77 8.17 -0.16 -2.72
CA LEU A 77 7.10 -0.48 -3.68
C LEU A 77 6.14 0.68 -3.88
N LEU A 78 5.74 1.37 -2.79
CA LEU A 78 4.88 2.54 -2.87
C LEU A 78 5.58 3.71 -3.59
N CYS A 79 6.86 3.93 -3.30
CA CYS A 79 7.65 4.97 -3.95
C CYS A 79 7.91 4.68 -5.43
N VAL A 80 8.14 3.42 -5.82
CA VAL A 80 8.26 2.98 -7.21
C VAL A 80 6.98 3.29 -7.98
N GLU A 81 5.84 2.86 -7.47
CA GLU A 81 4.54 3.12 -8.13
C GLU A 81 4.26 4.61 -8.31
N ALA A 82 4.56 5.41 -7.28
CA ALA A 82 4.39 6.85 -7.34
C ALA A 82 5.38 7.51 -8.33
N THR A 83 6.61 7.01 -8.41
CA THR A 83 7.66 7.52 -9.33
C THR A 83 7.33 7.16 -10.77
N ASP A 84 6.91 5.94 -11.06
CA ASP A 84 6.50 5.49 -12.39
C ASP A 84 5.34 6.34 -12.94
N LYS A 85 4.41 6.77 -12.09
CA LYS A 85 3.33 7.70 -12.48
C LYS A 85 3.85 9.08 -12.87
N LEU A 86 4.97 9.52 -12.29
CA LEU A 86 5.60 10.81 -12.59
C LEU A 86 6.53 10.76 -13.80
N ASP A 87 6.99 9.58 -14.22
CA ASP A 87 7.88 9.43 -15.37
C ASP A 87 7.21 9.91 -16.67
N PRO A 88 7.79 10.88 -17.38
CA PRO A 88 7.25 11.36 -18.67
C PRO A 88 7.17 10.26 -19.73
N GLU A 89 8.07 9.28 -19.68
CA GLU A 89 8.13 8.14 -20.61
C GLU A 89 7.22 6.98 -20.18
N LYS A 90 6.55 7.09 -19.00
CA LYS A 90 5.64 6.06 -18.46
C LYS A 90 6.24 4.66 -18.39
N ARG A 91 7.54 4.58 -18.11
CA ARG A 91 8.21 3.31 -17.90
C ARG A 91 7.68 2.64 -16.63
N VAL A 92 7.57 1.32 -16.69
CA VAL A 92 7.14 0.51 -15.54
C VAL A 92 8.35 -0.18 -14.94
N THR A 93 8.57 0.05 -13.67
CA THR A 93 9.70 -0.55 -12.94
C THR A 93 9.40 -2.01 -12.58
N PRO A 94 10.28 -2.97 -12.91
CA PRO A 94 10.12 -4.36 -12.51
C PRO A 94 10.36 -4.51 -11.00
N THR A 95 9.27 -4.53 -10.22
CA THR A 95 9.26 -4.46 -8.76
C THR A 95 10.12 -5.51 -8.07
N ASN A 96 10.06 -6.77 -8.52
CA ASN A 96 10.89 -7.84 -7.95
C ASN A 96 12.39 -7.57 -8.15
N ARG A 97 12.78 -7.04 -9.29
CA ARG A 97 14.18 -6.72 -9.58
C ARG A 97 14.66 -5.54 -8.74
N GLU A 98 13.79 -4.58 -8.51
CA GLU A 98 14.06 -3.41 -7.65
C GLU A 98 14.27 -3.86 -6.20
N LEU A 99 13.39 -4.70 -5.65
CA LEU A 99 13.54 -5.24 -4.30
C LEU A 99 14.82 -6.06 -4.13
N VAL A 100 15.20 -6.86 -5.12
CA VAL A 100 16.47 -7.61 -5.10
C VAL A 100 17.66 -6.64 -5.10
N ALA A 101 17.63 -5.61 -5.95
CA ALA A 101 18.71 -4.62 -6.02
C ALA A 101 18.86 -3.85 -4.71
N GLN A 102 17.74 -3.43 -4.11
CA GLN A 102 17.71 -2.79 -2.79
C GLN A 102 18.23 -3.73 -1.69
N GLY A 103 17.79 -4.98 -1.70
CA GLY A 103 18.25 -5.99 -0.73
C GLY A 103 19.76 -6.18 -0.76
N VAL A 104 20.34 -6.33 -1.97
CA VAL A 104 21.80 -6.41 -2.15
C VAL A 104 22.49 -5.13 -1.66
N GLY A 105 21.95 -3.96 -2.00
CA GLY A 105 22.50 -2.67 -1.53
C GLY A 105 22.48 -2.56 0.00
N ASN A 106 21.38 -2.99 0.64
CA ASN A 106 21.25 -2.97 2.10
C ASN A 106 22.16 -4.00 2.79
N MET A 107 22.41 -5.15 2.17
CA MET A 107 23.41 -6.09 2.69
C MET A 107 24.81 -5.46 2.71
N PHE A 108 25.22 -4.80 1.62
CA PHE A 108 26.50 -4.09 1.58
C PHE A 108 26.56 -2.93 2.58
N SER A 109 25.48 -2.14 2.66
CA SER A 109 25.38 -1.05 3.65
C SER A 109 25.53 -1.58 5.08
N GLY A 110 24.80 -2.62 5.44
CA GLY A 110 24.88 -3.23 6.78
C GLY A 110 26.24 -3.84 7.09
N MET A 111 26.95 -4.40 6.09
CA MET A 111 28.30 -4.95 6.30
C MET A 111 29.34 -3.90 6.64
N ILE A 112 29.13 -2.64 6.27
CA ILE A 112 30.04 -1.53 6.60
C ILE A 112 29.50 -0.62 7.70
N GLY A 113 28.40 -1.01 8.38
CA GLY A 113 27.78 -0.24 9.45
C GLY A 113 26.89 0.90 8.96
N GLY A 114 26.47 0.88 7.70
CA GLY A 114 25.56 1.86 7.13
C GLY A 114 24.11 1.63 7.49
N LEU A 115 23.30 2.67 7.33
CA LEU A 115 21.85 2.61 7.54
C LEU A 115 21.13 1.87 6.39
N PRO A 116 19.95 1.31 6.66
CA PRO A 116 19.08 0.78 5.62
C PRO A 116 18.68 1.87 4.61
N VAL A 117 18.72 1.54 3.34
CA VAL A 117 18.40 2.44 2.23
C VAL A 117 17.09 2.01 1.58
N THR A 118 16.19 2.97 1.36
CA THR A 118 14.93 2.77 0.63
C THR A 118 14.83 3.78 -0.51
N GLN A 119 13.88 3.55 -1.42
CA GLN A 119 13.55 4.54 -2.44
C GLN A 119 12.78 5.71 -1.81
N VAL A 120 13.12 6.94 -2.22
CA VAL A 120 12.51 8.17 -1.67
C VAL A 120 11.83 8.97 -2.78
N ILE A 121 10.51 9.12 -2.70
CA ILE A 121 9.69 9.82 -3.70
C ILE A 121 10.13 11.28 -3.93
N VAL A 122 10.55 11.98 -2.87
CA VAL A 122 10.93 13.40 -2.94
C VAL A 122 12.16 13.60 -3.82
N ARG A 123 13.20 12.78 -3.62
CA ARG A 123 14.43 12.84 -4.42
C ARG A 123 14.18 12.36 -5.85
N SER A 124 13.39 11.30 -6.03
CA SER A 124 13.02 10.78 -7.34
C SER A 124 12.22 11.81 -8.15
N SER A 125 11.24 12.47 -7.55
CA SER A 125 10.45 13.51 -8.22
C SER A 125 11.31 14.74 -8.58
N ALA A 126 12.22 15.15 -7.70
CA ALA A 126 13.15 16.25 -7.98
C ALA A 126 14.08 15.90 -9.15
N ASN A 127 14.58 14.67 -9.21
CA ASN A 127 15.41 14.19 -10.32
C ASN A 127 14.65 14.21 -11.66
N ILE A 128 13.43 13.70 -11.68
CA ILE A 128 12.55 13.69 -12.87
C ILE A 128 12.26 15.12 -13.32
N GLN A 129 11.88 16.02 -12.41
CA GLN A 129 11.58 17.42 -12.72
C GLN A 129 12.82 18.17 -13.23
N SER A 130 14.00 17.75 -12.82
CA SER A 130 15.28 18.30 -13.31
C SER A 130 15.72 17.70 -14.65
N GLY A 131 14.93 16.81 -15.25
CA GLY A 131 15.21 16.19 -16.56
C GLY A 131 16.09 14.95 -16.47
N GLY A 132 16.26 14.35 -15.31
CA GLY A 132 16.99 13.09 -15.14
C GLY A 132 16.28 11.94 -15.87
N LYS A 133 17.01 11.26 -16.81
CA LYS A 133 16.46 10.17 -17.64
C LYS A 133 17.08 8.82 -17.38
N SER A 134 18.12 8.77 -16.55
CA SER A 134 18.89 7.54 -16.34
C SER A 134 19.31 7.36 -14.89
N LYS A 135 19.64 6.12 -14.52
CA LYS A 135 20.19 5.74 -13.21
C LYS A 135 21.56 6.38 -12.91
N MET A 136 22.25 6.90 -13.93
CA MET A 136 23.53 7.60 -13.74
C MET A 136 23.41 8.80 -12.81
N SER A 137 22.26 9.47 -12.79
CA SER A 137 21.96 10.56 -11.86
C SER A 137 22.10 10.13 -10.39
N ALA A 138 21.55 8.97 -10.02
CA ALA A 138 21.67 8.43 -8.66
C ALA A 138 23.10 7.97 -8.33
N ILE A 139 23.80 7.36 -9.29
CA ILE A 139 25.19 6.92 -9.11
C ILE A 139 26.10 8.12 -8.88
N ILE A 140 26.02 9.13 -9.74
CA ILE A 140 26.80 10.36 -9.63
C ILE A 140 26.49 11.07 -8.30
N HIS A 141 25.21 11.12 -7.89
CA HIS A 141 24.83 11.67 -6.61
C HIS A 141 25.51 10.95 -5.43
N GLY A 142 25.56 9.61 -5.47
CA GLY A 142 26.28 8.81 -4.45
C GLY A 142 27.76 9.16 -4.37
N PHE A 143 28.43 9.30 -5.52
CA PHE A 143 29.83 9.73 -5.57
C PHE A 143 30.03 11.16 -5.02
N PHE A 144 29.15 12.10 -5.37
CA PHE A 144 29.21 13.45 -4.80
C PHE A 144 29.01 13.47 -3.30
N LEU A 145 28.11 12.66 -2.76
CA LEU A 145 27.93 12.54 -1.29
C LEU A 145 29.20 12.02 -0.64
N LEU A 146 29.80 10.95 -1.18
CA LEU A 146 31.06 10.38 -0.65
C LEU A 146 32.17 11.43 -0.67
N ILE A 147 32.37 12.09 -1.81
CA ILE A 147 33.39 13.15 -1.97
C ILE A 147 33.14 14.29 -1.00
N SER A 148 31.89 14.70 -0.83
CA SER A 148 31.55 15.83 0.08
C SER A 148 31.87 15.48 1.53
N VAL A 149 31.54 14.29 1.99
CA VAL A 149 31.86 13.84 3.35
C VAL A 149 33.38 13.72 3.57
N MET A 150 34.14 13.34 2.54
CA MET A 150 35.59 13.21 2.63
C MET A 150 36.32 14.57 2.58
N LEU A 151 35.90 15.49 1.70
CA LEU A 151 36.66 16.69 1.42
C LEU A 151 36.16 17.94 2.16
N ILE A 152 34.89 18.02 2.46
CA ILE A 152 34.28 19.23 3.05
C ILE A 152 33.38 18.94 4.28
N PRO A 153 33.72 17.99 5.17
CA PRO A 153 32.89 17.69 6.33
C PRO A 153 32.74 18.91 7.26
N THR A 154 33.79 19.72 7.41
CA THR A 154 33.76 20.95 8.19
C THR A 154 32.70 21.95 7.68
N LEU A 155 32.57 22.08 6.36
CA LEU A 155 31.54 22.94 5.76
C LEU A 155 30.14 22.37 5.98
N LEU A 156 29.99 21.04 5.93
CA LEU A 156 28.71 20.38 6.23
C LEU A 156 28.29 20.59 7.68
N ASN A 157 29.23 20.61 8.62
CA ASN A 157 29.00 20.86 10.04
C ASN A 157 28.60 22.32 10.35
N MET A 158 28.72 23.24 9.40
CA MET A 158 28.21 24.61 9.54
C MET A 158 26.73 24.75 9.18
N ILE A 159 26.08 23.68 8.74
CA ILE A 159 24.66 23.71 8.36
C ILE A 159 23.79 23.70 9.61
N PRO A 160 22.92 24.73 9.84
CA PRO A 160 22.00 24.72 10.95
C PRO A 160 20.90 23.64 10.78
N LEU A 161 20.62 22.89 11.84
CA LEU A 161 19.53 21.88 11.86
C LEU A 161 18.16 22.53 11.58
N SER A 162 17.97 23.79 11.96
CA SER A 162 16.76 24.55 11.69
C SER A 162 16.48 24.72 10.19
N VAL A 163 17.52 24.83 9.36
CA VAL A 163 17.38 24.92 7.90
C VAL A 163 16.91 23.57 7.34
N LEU A 164 17.49 22.47 7.82
CA LEU A 164 17.05 21.13 7.41
C LEU A 164 15.61 20.86 7.85
N ALA A 165 15.25 21.26 9.07
CA ALA A 165 13.89 21.14 9.57
C ALA A 165 12.90 21.96 8.72
N ALA A 166 13.24 23.20 8.34
CA ALA A 166 12.42 24.03 7.46
C ALA A 166 12.22 23.40 6.08
N VAL A 167 13.27 22.83 5.50
CA VAL A 167 13.17 22.09 4.21
C VAL A 167 12.25 20.88 4.35
N LEU A 168 12.41 20.08 5.41
CA LEU A 168 11.55 18.91 5.68
C LEU A 168 10.10 19.33 5.92
N PHE A 169 9.86 20.45 6.62
CA PHE A 169 8.52 20.96 6.86
C PHE A 169 7.82 21.36 5.54
N ILE A 170 8.52 22.07 4.64
CA ILE A 170 7.98 22.43 3.32
C ILE A 170 7.67 21.17 2.49
N VAL A 171 8.56 20.18 2.53
CA VAL A 171 8.34 18.91 1.84
C VAL A 171 7.13 18.17 2.41
N GLY A 172 7.03 18.05 3.73
CA GLY A 172 5.90 17.45 4.42
C GLY A 172 4.56 18.13 4.04
N TYR A 173 4.54 19.47 4.03
CA TYR A 173 3.36 20.24 3.61
C TYR A 173 2.98 19.98 2.14
N LYS A 174 3.97 19.87 1.25
CA LYS A 174 3.72 19.53 -0.17
C LYS A 174 3.19 18.12 -0.36
N LEU A 175 3.57 17.18 0.49
CA LEU A 175 3.08 15.79 0.43
C LEU A 175 1.70 15.66 1.07
N ALA A 176 1.46 16.31 2.21
CA ALA A 176 0.18 16.28 2.95
C ALA A 176 -0.82 17.33 2.43
N LYS A 177 -0.98 17.44 1.10
CA LYS A 177 -1.89 18.44 0.49
C LYS A 177 -3.33 18.25 0.98
N PRO A 178 -4.03 19.31 1.44
CA PRO A 178 -5.45 19.23 1.79
C PRO A 178 -6.34 18.66 0.69
N ALA A 179 -5.96 18.90 -0.58
CA ALA A 179 -6.64 18.33 -1.73
C ALA A 179 -6.66 16.79 -1.72
N LEU A 180 -5.62 16.13 -1.19
CA LEU A 180 -5.58 14.67 -1.06
C LEU A 180 -6.68 14.17 -0.11
N PHE A 181 -6.84 14.81 1.05
CA PHE A 181 -7.88 14.47 2.02
C PHE A 181 -9.28 14.65 1.43
N LYS A 182 -9.49 15.75 0.70
CA LYS A 182 -10.75 16.00 -0.01
C LYS A 182 -11.03 14.94 -1.08
N THR A 183 -10.00 14.54 -1.83
CA THR A 183 -10.13 13.49 -2.86
C THR A 183 -10.50 12.16 -2.20
N MET A 184 -9.81 11.75 -1.12
CA MET A 184 -10.10 10.52 -0.39
C MET A 184 -11.51 10.53 0.21
N TYR A 185 -11.95 11.66 0.75
CA TYR A 185 -13.31 11.82 1.26
C TYR A 185 -14.37 11.66 0.14
N ASN A 186 -14.13 12.25 -1.02
CA ASN A 186 -15.04 12.16 -2.17
C ASN A 186 -15.12 10.75 -2.77
N LEU A 187 -14.08 9.92 -2.59
CA LEU A 187 -14.10 8.51 -2.98
C LEU A 187 -14.99 7.64 -2.08
N GLY A 188 -15.48 8.23 -1.00
CA GLY A 188 -16.41 7.61 -0.07
C GLY A 188 -15.76 7.03 1.17
N TRP A 189 -16.57 6.81 2.20
CA TRP A 189 -16.12 6.40 3.52
C TRP A 189 -15.32 5.09 3.51
N LYS A 190 -15.61 4.18 2.58
CA LYS A 190 -14.92 2.88 2.44
C LYS A 190 -13.43 3.00 2.13
N GLN A 191 -13.00 4.10 1.50
CA GLN A 191 -11.60 4.41 1.26
C GLN A 191 -11.05 5.43 2.24
N PHE A 192 -11.90 6.36 2.69
CA PHE A 192 -11.49 7.41 3.60
C PHE A 192 -11.14 6.89 5.01
N VAL A 193 -11.92 5.93 5.55
CA VAL A 193 -11.68 5.40 6.91
C VAL A 193 -10.34 4.68 7.03
N PRO A 194 -9.98 3.70 6.17
CA PRO A 194 -8.66 3.08 6.23
C PRO A 194 -7.52 4.10 6.08
N PHE A 195 -7.67 5.09 5.19
CA PHE A 195 -6.71 6.16 4.98
C PHE A 195 -6.47 6.98 6.26
N ILE A 196 -7.53 7.44 6.93
CA ILE A 196 -7.41 8.21 8.17
C ILE A 196 -6.84 7.35 9.30
N VAL A 197 -7.30 6.10 9.45
CA VAL A 197 -6.78 5.18 10.48
C VAL A 197 -5.28 4.94 10.30
N THR A 198 -4.82 4.78 9.06
CA THR A 198 -3.39 4.65 8.76
C THR A 198 -2.61 5.88 9.22
N ILE A 199 -3.06 7.08 8.84
CA ILE A 199 -2.37 8.33 9.19
C ILE A 199 -2.33 8.52 10.71
N VAL A 200 -3.47 8.37 11.38
CA VAL A 200 -3.56 8.52 12.83
C VAL A 200 -2.70 7.46 13.52
N GLY A 201 -2.75 6.20 13.06
CA GLY A 201 -1.90 5.14 13.56
C GLY A 201 -0.42 5.49 13.47
N ILE A 202 0.06 5.94 12.30
CA ILE A 202 1.47 6.32 12.11
C ILE A 202 1.88 7.49 13.02
N VAL A 203 1.02 8.49 13.18
CA VAL A 203 1.34 9.69 13.98
C VAL A 203 1.40 9.40 15.48
N PHE A 204 0.51 8.53 15.99
CA PHE A 204 0.42 8.24 17.42
C PHE A 204 1.20 7.01 17.88
N THR A 205 1.66 6.16 16.96
CA THR A 205 2.46 4.97 17.29
C THR A 205 3.76 4.97 16.49
N ASP A 206 3.80 4.16 15.43
CA ASP A 206 4.91 4.06 14.49
C ASP A 206 4.40 3.66 13.10
N LEU A 207 5.31 3.69 12.12
CA LEU A 207 4.99 3.40 10.72
C LEU A 207 4.40 2.00 10.52
N LEU A 208 4.97 0.99 11.20
CA LEU A 208 4.55 -0.42 11.03
C LEU A 208 3.16 -0.66 11.63
N VAL A 209 2.94 -0.19 12.85
CA VAL A 209 1.64 -0.31 13.53
C VAL A 209 0.57 0.47 12.76
N GLY A 210 0.86 1.68 12.30
CA GLY A 210 -0.08 2.49 11.53
C GLY A 210 -0.48 1.83 10.20
N ILE A 211 0.47 1.28 9.46
CA ILE A 211 0.18 0.52 8.23
C ILE A 211 -0.63 -0.74 8.57
N GLY A 212 -0.25 -1.48 9.62
CA GLY A 212 -0.98 -2.67 10.07
C GLY A 212 -2.43 -2.38 10.41
N LEU A 213 -2.70 -1.31 11.17
CA LEU A 213 -4.07 -0.87 11.50
C LEU A 213 -4.86 -0.48 10.25
N GLY A 214 -4.26 0.30 9.36
CA GLY A 214 -4.90 0.69 8.10
C GLY A 214 -5.24 -0.51 7.21
N LEU A 215 -4.32 -1.48 7.13
CA LEU A 215 -4.53 -2.72 6.38
C LEU A 215 -5.66 -3.56 7.00
N ALA A 216 -5.66 -3.73 8.31
CA ALA A 216 -6.71 -4.47 9.03
C ALA A 216 -8.10 -3.87 8.77
N VAL A 217 -8.24 -2.54 8.91
CA VAL A 217 -9.49 -1.83 8.60
C VAL A 217 -9.82 -1.94 7.12
N GLY A 218 -8.84 -1.85 6.22
CA GLY A 218 -9.03 -2.03 4.79
C GLY A 218 -9.59 -3.41 4.44
N ILE A 219 -9.05 -4.47 5.04
CA ILE A 219 -9.55 -5.85 4.88
C ILE A 219 -10.99 -5.95 5.35
N VAL A 220 -11.32 -5.40 6.54
CA VAL A 220 -12.70 -5.39 7.06
C VAL A 220 -13.65 -4.69 6.08
N VAL A 221 -13.26 -3.54 5.53
CA VAL A 221 -14.06 -2.81 4.54
C VAL A 221 -14.26 -3.62 3.26
N ILE A 222 -13.22 -4.34 2.79
CA ILE A 222 -13.32 -5.22 1.62
C ILE A 222 -14.29 -6.37 1.90
N LEU A 223 -14.21 -7.01 3.07
CA LEU A 223 -15.11 -8.08 3.47
C LEU A 223 -16.55 -7.62 3.54
N ILE A 224 -16.82 -6.44 4.15
CA ILE A 224 -18.16 -5.83 4.17
C ILE A 224 -18.68 -5.57 2.75
N LYS A 225 -17.80 -5.04 1.86
CA LYS A 225 -18.18 -4.79 0.47
C LYS A 225 -18.46 -6.10 -0.28
N SER A 226 -17.67 -7.13 -0.08
CA SER A 226 -17.88 -8.46 -0.66
C SER A 226 -19.23 -9.02 -0.20
N TYR A 227 -19.52 -8.96 1.10
CA TYR A 227 -20.80 -9.40 1.66
C TYR A 227 -21.99 -8.66 1.03
N GLN A 228 -21.90 -7.34 0.88
CA GLN A 228 -22.99 -6.52 0.32
C GLN A 228 -23.21 -6.72 -1.18
N ASN A 229 -22.17 -7.08 -1.92
CA ASN A 229 -22.21 -7.19 -3.39
C ASN A 229 -22.28 -8.65 -3.87
N SER A 230 -22.76 -9.56 -3.04
CA SER A 230 -22.85 -10.98 -3.36
C SER A 230 -23.85 -11.31 -4.47
N HIS A 231 -24.91 -10.52 -4.58
CA HIS A 231 -26.00 -10.73 -5.53
C HIS A 231 -26.76 -9.43 -5.78
N PHE A 232 -27.51 -9.40 -6.87
CA PHE A 232 -28.48 -8.35 -7.19
C PHE A 232 -29.86 -8.98 -7.28
N LEU A 233 -30.78 -8.49 -6.43
CA LEU A 233 -32.17 -8.92 -6.42
C LEU A 233 -33.02 -7.89 -7.16
N HIS A 234 -33.78 -8.35 -8.14
CA HIS A 234 -34.74 -7.54 -8.86
C HIS A 234 -36.14 -8.16 -8.78
N ILE A 235 -37.02 -7.52 -8.04
CA ILE A 235 -38.42 -7.97 -7.93
C ILE A 235 -39.17 -7.37 -9.09
N GLN A 236 -39.67 -8.22 -10.01
CA GLN A 236 -40.56 -7.80 -11.09
C GLN A 236 -42.02 -7.94 -10.64
N ASP A 237 -42.88 -7.07 -11.17
CA ASP A 237 -44.31 -7.08 -10.86
C ASP A 237 -44.99 -8.44 -11.21
N LYS A 238 -46.12 -8.69 -10.54
CA LYS A 238 -46.89 -9.95 -10.68
C LYS A 238 -47.21 -10.26 -12.12
N SER A 239 -46.63 -11.34 -12.64
CA SER A 239 -47.08 -11.98 -13.88
C SER A 239 -47.81 -13.28 -13.49
N ASN A 240 -49.02 -13.45 -13.97
CA ASN A 240 -49.87 -14.64 -13.70
C ASN A 240 -50.12 -14.96 -12.20
N GLY A 241 -50.22 -13.92 -11.33
CA GLY A 241 -50.54 -14.13 -9.90
C GLY A 241 -49.36 -14.52 -9.00
N LYS A 242 -48.19 -14.87 -9.57
CA LYS A 242 -46.97 -15.16 -8.80
C LYS A 242 -45.98 -14.00 -8.89
N HIS A 243 -45.25 -13.72 -7.81
CA HIS A 243 -44.14 -12.77 -7.81
C HIS A 243 -42.96 -13.36 -8.59
N ARG A 244 -42.48 -12.65 -9.62
CA ARG A 244 -41.27 -13.03 -10.37
C ARG A 244 -40.10 -12.29 -9.78
N ILE A 245 -39.08 -13.02 -9.35
CA ILE A 245 -37.87 -12.48 -8.69
C ILE A 245 -36.68 -12.95 -9.48
N LEU A 246 -35.88 -11.99 -9.95
CA LEU A 246 -34.59 -12.25 -10.60
C LEU A 246 -33.48 -12.03 -9.58
N MET A 247 -32.73 -13.08 -9.30
CA MET A 247 -31.53 -13.05 -8.46
C MET A 247 -30.31 -13.32 -9.35
N THR A 248 -29.48 -12.31 -9.55
CA THR A 248 -28.22 -12.46 -10.31
C THR A 248 -27.08 -12.53 -9.33
N LEU A 249 -26.32 -13.62 -9.35
CA LEU A 249 -25.14 -13.79 -8.52
C LEU A 249 -23.96 -12.97 -9.06
N ALA A 250 -23.06 -12.55 -8.16
CA ALA A 250 -21.85 -11.84 -8.50
C ALA A 250 -20.87 -12.73 -9.31
N GLU A 251 -19.84 -12.13 -9.91
CA GLU A 251 -18.82 -12.86 -10.66
C GLU A 251 -18.04 -13.83 -9.76
N GLU A 252 -17.77 -13.45 -8.51
CA GLU A 252 -17.14 -14.27 -7.49
C GLU A 252 -18.04 -14.32 -6.24
N VAL A 253 -18.50 -15.52 -5.91
CA VAL A 253 -19.33 -15.78 -4.73
C VAL A 253 -18.59 -16.75 -3.83
N THR A 254 -18.12 -16.21 -2.71
CA THR A 254 -17.27 -16.92 -1.75
C THR A 254 -18.03 -17.27 -0.47
N PHE A 255 -17.42 -18.04 0.41
CA PHE A 255 -17.93 -18.34 1.75
C PHE A 255 -18.43 -17.08 2.51
N PHE A 256 -17.78 -15.95 2.37
CA PHE A 256 -18.20 -14.69 3.04
C PHE A 256 -19.59 -14.21 2.60
N ASN A 257 -20.08 -14.66 1.47
CA ASN A 257 -21.40 -14.30 0.92
C ASN A 257 -22.53 -15.17 1.46
N LYS A 258 -22.20 -16.27 2.14
CA LYS A 258 -23.13 -17.29 2.65
C LYS A 258 -24.34 -16.69 3.39
N GLY A 259 -24.06 -15.85 4.39
CA GLY A 259 -25.12 -15.25 5.20
C GLY A 259 -26.02 -14.27 4.44
N ALA A 260 -25.48 -13.54 3.45
CA ALA A 260 -26.26 -12.63 2.63
C ALA A 260 -27.20 -13.38 1.70
N ILE A 261 -26.72 -14.40 1.01
CA ILE A 261 -27.51 -15.23 0.08
C ILE A 261 -28.59 -15.99 0.83
N LEU A 262 -28.24 -16.61 1.96
CA LEU A 262 -29.20 -17.35 2.78
C LEU A 262 -30.35 -16.45 3.25
N LYS A 263 -30.03 -15.24 3.75
CA LYS A 263 -31.02 -14.26 4.21
C LYS A 263 -32.00 -13.87 3.10
N GLU A 264 -31.50 -13.66 1.89
CA GLU A 264 -32.35 -13.27 0.76
C GLU A 264 -33.21 -14.44 0.27
N LEU A 265 -32.66 -15.66 0.22
CA LEU A 265 -33.44 -16.85 -0.15
C LEU A 265 -34.56 -17.14 0.88
N ASP A 266 -34.26 -16.99 2.17
CA ASP A 266 -35.27 -17.18 3.23
C ASP A 266 -36.34 -16.08 3.23
N ALA A 267 -36.00 -14.87 2.77
CA ALA A 267 -36.93 -13.74 2.68
C ALA A 267 -37.86 -13.77 1.45
N LEU A 268 -37.65 -14.71 0.52
CA LEU A 268 -38.50 -14.83 -0.67
C LEU A 268 -39.95 -15.12 -0.29
N PRO A 269 -40.97 -14.48 -0.92
CA PRO A 269 -42.36 -14.76 -0.66
C PRO A 269 -42.75 -16.15 -1.12
N GLU A 270 -43.71 -16.75 -0.41
CA GLU A 270 -44.32 -18.03 -0.83
C GLU A 270 -45.05 -17.89 -2.16
N ASN A 271 -45.20 -19.00 -2.88
CA ASN A 271 -45.85 -19.02 -4.19
C ASN A 271 -45.24 -18.05 -5.21
N SER A 272 -43.90 -17.96 -5.24
CA SER A 272 -43.14 -17.09 -6.14
C SER A 272 -42.37 -17.89 -7.20
N TYR A 273 -41.80 -17.16 -8.15
CA TYR A 273 -40.97 -17.72 -9.22
C TYR A 273 -39.59 -17.05 -9.16
N LEU A 274 -38.57 -17.83 -8.79
CA LEU A 274 -37.18 -17.37 -8.69
C LEU A 274 -36.40 -17.69 -9.94
N GLU A 275 -35.93 -16.69 -10.66
CA GLU A 275 -34.92 -16.82 -11.71
C GLU A 275 -33.53 -16.59 -11.09
N LEU A 276 -32.74 -17.65 -10.97
CA LEU A 276 -31.37 -17.59 -10.48
C LEU A 276 -30.40 -17.53 -11.66
N ASP A 277 -29.83 -16.35 -11.91
CA ASP A 277 -28.90 -16.13 -13.03
C ASP A 277 -27.45 -16.19 -12.56
N VAL A 278 -26.74 -17.22 -13.02
CA VAL A 278 -25.32 -17.49 -12.71
C VAL A 278 -24.41 -17.37 -13.94
N ARG A 279 -24.89 -16.78 -15.03
CA ARG A 279 -24.11 -16.69 -16.29
C ARG A 279 -22.83 -15.91 -16.13
N LYS A 280 -22.81 -14.92 -15.24
CA LYS A 280 -21.63 -14.08 -14.98
C LYS A 280 -20.77 -14.60 -13.83
N THR A 281 -21.19 -15.66 -13.16
CA THR A 281 -20.49 -16.22 -12.00
C THR A 281 -19.38 -17.13 -12.48
N ARG A 282 -18.12 -16.73 -12.25
CA ARG A 282 -16.91 -17.51 -12.57
C ARG A 282 -16.48 -18.42 -11.45
N TYR A 283 -16.71 -17.98 -10.21
CA TYR A 283 -16.38 -18.75 -9.02
C TYR A 283 -17.58 -18.81 -8.09
N LEU A 284 -17.97 -20.03 -7.73
CA LEU A 284 -19.02 -20.32 -6.76
C LEU A 284 -18.47 -21.30 -5.72
N ASP A 285 -18.45 -20.87 -4.47
CA ASP A 285 -17.97 -21.69 -3.36
C ASP A 285 -18.90 -22.86 -3.08
N ASN A 286 -18.34 -24.00 -2.65
CA ASN A 286 -19.10 -25.20 -2.34
C ASN A 286 -20.18 -24.95 -1.27
N ASP A 287 -19.89 -24.16 -0.27
CA ASP A 287 -20.86 -23.80 0.77
C ASP A 287 -22.10 -23.08 0.20
N ILE A 288 -21.94 -22.33 -0.89
CA ILE A 288 -23.05 -21.66 -1.56
C ILE A 288 -23.86 -22.67 -2.37
N ILE A 289 -23.19 -23.64 -3.00
CA ILE A 289 -23.87 -24.72 -3.72
C ILE A 289 -24.72 -25.55 -2.76
N GLU A 290 -24.20 -25.86 -1.57
CA GLU A 290 -24.98 -26.56 -0.52
C GLU A 290 -26.21 -25.76 -0.08
N ILE A 291 -26.09 -24.43 0.09
CA ILE A 291 -27.24 -23.58 0.43
C ILE A 291 -28.31 -23.62 -0.66
N LEU A 292 -27.91 -23.60 -1.93
CA LEU A 292 -28.85 -23.67 -3.05
C LEU A 292 -29.54 -25.03 -3.11
N GLU A 293 -28.82 -26.11 -2.78
CA GLU A 293 -29.37 -27.46 -2.64
C GLU A 293 -30.40 -27.53 -1.53
N ASP A 294 -30.04 -27.11 -0.31
CA ASP A 294 -30.94 -27.07 0.85
C ASP A 294 -32.16 -26.18 0.60
N PHE A 295 -31.96 -25.06 -0.07
CA PHE A 295 -33.04 -24.15 -0.41
C PHE A 295 -33.98 -24.79 -1.44
N SER A 296 -33.52 -25.61 -2.36
CA SER A 296 -34.37 -26.23 -3.36
C SER A 296 -35.44 -27.14 -2.73
N GLU A 297 -35.13 -27.84 -1.63
CA GLU A 297 -36.09 -28.63 -0.87
C GLU A 297 -37.10 -27.74 -0.13
N LYS A 298 -36.62 -26.68 0.50
CA LYS A 298 -37.48 -25.69 1.19
C LYS A 298 -38.41 -24.96 0.20
N ALA A 299 -37.90 -24.64 -1.00
CA ALA A 299 -38.64 -23.97 -2.05
C ALA A 299 -39.88 -24.76 -2.52
N LYS A 300 -39.72 -26.09 -2.68
CA LYS A 300 -40.85 -27.00 -3.02
C LYS A 300 -41.97 -26.91 -1.98
N ASN A 301 -41.62 -26.89 -0.69
CA ASN A 301 -42.60 -26.80 0.41
C ASN A 301 -43.27 -25.43 0.47
N ARG A 302 -42.65 -24.37 -0.02
CA ARG A 302 -43.12 -22.98 -0.06
C ARG A 302 -43.81 -22.61 -1.38
N GLY A 303 -43.92 -23.55 -2.32
CA GLY A 303 -44.52 -23.31 -3.65
C GLY A 303 -43.67 -22.36 -4.51
N ILE A 304 -42.36 -22.31 -4.30
CA ILE A 304 -41.43 -21.48 -5.06
C ILE A 304 -40.84 -22.32 -6.19
N ASP A 305 -41.08 -21.89 -7.42
CA ASP A 305 -40.48 -22.50 -8.62
C ASP A 305 -39.14 -21.83 -8.93
N ILE A 306 -38.07 -22.63 -9.14
CA ILE A 306 -36.74 -22.10 -9.40
C ILE A 306 -36.32 -22.36 -10.84
N LYS A 307 -35.91 -21.30 -11.55
CA LYS A 307 -35.32 -21.39 -12.87
C LYS A 307 -33.85 -20.99 -12.78
N LEU A 308 -32.96 -21.95 -12.97
CA LEU A 308 -31.52 -21.72 -13.02
C LEU A 308 -31.12 -21.34 -14.45
N ILE A 309 -30.49 -20.17 -14.60
CA ILE A 309 -29.97 -19.64 -15.87
C ILE A 309 -28.44 -19.65 -15.79
N SER A 310 -27.81 -20.48 -16.62
CA SER A 310 -26.35 -20.61 -16.67
C SER A 310 -25.82 -20.53 -18.11
N GLU A 311 -24.53 -20.46 -18.30
CA GLU A 311 -23.90 -20.58 -19.64
C GLU A 311 -24.16 -21.95 -20.29
N ARG A 312 -24.46 -22.97 -19.49
CA ARG A 312 -24.79 -24.35 -19.96
C ARG A 312 -26.23 -24.51 -20.40
N GLY A 313 -27.06 -23.50 -20.22
CA GLY A 313 -28.47 -23.50 -20.54
C GLY A 313 -29.37 -23.13 -19.35
N ILE A 314 -30.66 -23.36 -19.55
CA ILE A 314 -31.71 -23.05 -18.58
C ILE A 314 -32.25 -24.38 -18.06
N VAL A 315 -32.35 -24.51 -16.73
CA VAL A 315 -32.93 -25.70 -16.07
C VAL A 315 -33.99 -25.23 -15.09
N GLU A 316 -35.21 -25.82 -15.21
CA GLU A 316 -36.30 -25.53 -14.26
C GLU A 316 -36.26 -26.59 -13.14
N ASN A 317 -36.33 -26.15 -11.89
CA ASN A 317 -36.29 -26.94 -10.69
C ASN A 317 -35.18 -28.04 -10.72
N PRO A 318 -33.90 -27.64 -10.75
CA PRO A 318 -32.81 -28.59 -10.83
C PRO A 318 -32.94 -29.70 -9.77
N PRO A 319 -32.77 -30.99 -10.11
CA PRO A 319 -32.86 -32.06 -9.14
C PRO A 319 -31.70 -32.03 -8.12
N SER A 320 -30.53 -31.54 -8.53
CA SER A 320 -29.36 -31.32 -7.67
C SER A 320 -28.48 -30.17 -8.22
N TYR A 321 -28.19 -29.20 -7.37
CA TYR A 321 -27.25 -28.13 -7.68
C TYR A 321 -25.80 -28.59 -7.58
N ILE A 322 -25.52 -29.48 -6.63
CA ILE A 322 -24.20 -30.13 -6.46
C ILE A 322 -23.79 -30.83 -7.74
N GLU A 323 -24.69 -31.63 -8.29
CA GLU A 323 -24.45 -32.37 -9.54
C GLU A 323 -24.31 -31.42 -10.72
N PHE A 324 -25.17 -30.41 -10.83
CA PHE A 324 -25.15 -29.41 -11.90
C PHE A 324 -23.84 -28.60 -11.95
N PHE A 325 -23.32 -28.16 -10.80
CA PHE A 325 -22.10 -27.33 -10.76
C PHE A 325 -20.81 -28.16 -10.80
N ASN A 326 -20.81 -29.42 -10.26
CA ASN A 326 -19.64 -30.30 -10.27
C ASN A 326 -19.43 -31.05 -11.58
N LEU A 327 -20.42 -31.09 -12.47
CA LEU A 327 -20.23 -31.62 -13.84
C LEU A 327 -19.19 -30.75 -14.56
N ARG A 328 -17.94 -31.25 -14.66
CA ARG A 328 -16.92 -30.61 -15.51
C ARG A 328 -17.48 -30.51 -16.94
N PRO A 329 -17.32 -29.33 -17.61
CA PRO A 329 -17.62 -29.28 -19.04
C PRO A 329 -16.80 -30.39 -19.72
N LYS A 330 -17.43 -31.24 -20.47
CA LYS A 330 -16.72 -32.14 -21.39
C LYS A 330 -15.94 -31.20 -22.30
N THR A 331 -14.64 -31.19 -22.13
CA THR A 331 -13.73 -30.50 -23.07
C THR A 331 -14.02 -31.10 -24.46
N ALA A 332 -14.57 -30.25 -25.34
CA ALA A 332 -14.68 -30.53 -26.74
C ALA A 332 -13.30 -30.46 -27.41
#